data_ee946749734ef88d9ab5595d16c305dd
#
_entry.id   ee946749734ef88d9ab5595d16c305dd
#
_cell.length_a   1.000
_cell.length_b   1.000
_cell.length_c   1.000
_cell.angle_alpha   90.00
_cell.angle_beta   90.00
_cell.angle_gamma   90.00
#
_symmetry.space_group_name_H-M   'P 1'
#
loop_
_entity.id
_entity.type
_entity.pdbx_description
1 polymer ?
#
loop_
_entity_poly.entity_id
_entity_poly.type
_entity_poly.pdbx_seq_one_letter_code
_entity_poly.pdbx_strand_id
1 'polypeptide(L)'
;GITAANLGHDVVMSPSSELYLDYLQTSSPNEPPGRPATIPLKQVYAFEPVPAALAADKREHILGVQANVWTEHMRTFARVQHAVFPRIAALAETAWSPQEKKDWDGFLVRLPVQLQRYRLLGMPYATTPFEVTAATTGDRTAATATVALSNHLGYRDIRYTLDGTEPRADGRAYSSLLEVKL
;
A
#
# COMPACT_ATOMS: atom_id res chain seq x y z
N GLY A 1 3.31 0.94 23.72
CA GLY A 1 2.52 2.20 23.72
C GLY A 1 1.44 2.20 24.80
N ILE A 2 0.44 1.30 24.71
CA ILE A 2 -0.72 1.29 25.64
C ILE A 2 -0.31 1.24 27.11
N THR A 3 0.59 0.33 27.49
CA THR A 3 1.06 0.22 28.89
C THR A 3 1.70 1.51 29.39
N ALA A 4 2.54 2.15 28.58
CA ALA A 4 3.21 3.40 28.96
C ALA A 4 2.18 4.53 29.12
N ALA A 5 1.25 4.69 28.18
CA ALA A 5 0.19 5.70 28.26
C ALA A 5 -0.71 5.49 29.49
N ASN A 6 -1.08 4.24 29.81
CA ASN A 6 -1.86 3.92 31.01
C ASN A 6 -1.12 4.28 32.32
N LEU A 7 0.22 4.27 32.30
CA LEU A 7 1.07 4.70 33.42
C LEU A 7 1.29 6.23 33.45
N GLY A 8 0.69 7.00 32.52
CA GLY A 8 0.79 8.45 32.44
C GLY A 8 2.05 8.97 31.73
N HIS A 9 2.70 8.13 30.90
CA HIS A 9 3.80 8.56 30.06
C HIS A 9 3.34 8.97 28.67
N ASP A 10 3.90 10.04 28.14
CA ASP A 10 3.68 10.46 26.77
C ASP A 10 4.32 9.47 25.79
N VAL A 11 3.60 9.18 24.68
CA VAL A 11 3.94 8.13 23.73
C VAL A 11 3.82 8.64 22.30
N VAL A 12 4.84 8.38 21.50
CA VAL A 12 4.78 8.41 20.03
C VAL A 12 4.66 6.96 19.55
N MET A 13 3.56 6.65 18.88
CA MET A 13 3.27 5.28 18.43
C MET A 13 4.09 4.92 17.20
N SER A 14 4.87 3.83 17.29
CA SER A 14 5.75 3.36 16.22
C SER A 14 5.83 1.83 16.17
N PRO A 15 4.71 1.11 16.02
CA PRO A 15 4.73 -0.35 15.97
C PRO A 15 5.42 -0.86 14.70
N SER A 16 6.26 -1.89 14.85
CA SER A 16 7.03 -2.46 13.74
C SER A 16 6.15 -3.18 12.71
N SER A 17 4.98 -3.65 13.12
CA SER A 17 4.03 -4.34 12.27
C SER A 17 3.37 -3.44 11.23
N GLU A 18 3.26 -2.13 11.48
CA GLU A 18 2.56 -1.19 10.58
C GLU A 18 3.46 -0.05 10.08
N LEU A 19 4.43 0.40 10.90
CA LEU A 19 5.13 1.66 10.67
C LEU A 19 6.64 1.52 10.40
N TYR A 20 7.15 0.30 10.23
CA TYR A 20 8.53 0.08 9.78
C TYR A 20 8.55 0.01 8.25
N LEU A 21 8.80 1.16 7.62
CA LEU A 21 8.75 1.30 6.17
C LEU A 21 10.00 0.75 5.45
N ASP A 22 10.90 0.10 6.15
CA ASP A 22 11.99 -0.70 5.62
C ASP A 22 11.56 -2.10 5.16
N TYR A 23 10.38 -2.57 5.59
CA TYR A 23 9.76 -3.77 5.03
C TYR A 23 9.27 -3.53 3.59
N LEU A 24 9.13 -4.62 2.82
CA LEU A 24 8.63 -4.59 1.45
C LEU A 24 7.20 -4.03 1.39
N GLN A 25 6.83 -3.42 0.27
CA GLN A 25 5.45 -2.92 0.09
C GLN A 25 4.51 -4.00 -0.45
N THR A 26 5.05 -4.92 -1.24
CA THR A 26 4.29 -6.02 -1.84
C THR A 26 5.14 -7.29 -1.92
N SER A 27 4.50 -8.40 -2.29
CA SER A 27 5.16 -9.65 -2.65
C SER A 27 5.40 -9.78 -4.16
N SER A 28 5.28 -8.70 -4.92
CA SER A 28 5.56 -8.69 -6.36
C SER A 28 6.99 -9.12 -6.64
N PRO A 29 7.25 -9.92 -7.69
CA PRO A 29 8.61 -10.23 -8.14
C PRO A 29 9.39 -8.99 -8.60
N ASN A 30 8.70 -7.89 -8.90
CA ASN A 30 9.26 -6.61 -9.27
C ASN A 30 9.60 -5.73 -8.06
N GLU A 31 9.22 -6.14 -6.84
CA GLU A 31 9.59 -5.41 -5.63
C GLU A 31 11.10 -5.47 -5.42
N PRO A 32 11.80 -4.34 -5.29
CA PRO A 32 13.24 -4.34 -5.03
C PRO A 32 13.57 -5.06 -3.72
N PRO A 33 14.74 -5.75 -3.65
CA PRO A 33 15.16 -6.43 -2.43
C PRO A 33 15.15 -5.52 -1.20
N GLY A 34 14.70 -6.04 -0.08
CA GLY A 34 14.58 -5.31 1.18
C GLY A 34 14.44 -6.26 2.37
N ARG A 35 14.05 -5.72 3.50
CA ARG A 35 13.77 -6.51 4.69
C ARG A 35 12.59 -7.45 4.43
N PRO A 36 12.69 -8.75 4.77
CA PRO A 36 11.62 -9.73 4.56
C PRO A 36 10.30 -9.36 5.27
N ALA A 37 9.20 -9.93 4.82
CA ALA A 37 7.82 -9.61 5.11
C ALA A 37 7.34 -8.31 4.45
N THR A 38 6.05 -8.09 4.44
CA THR A 38 5.43 -6.96 3.75
C THR A 38 4.59 -6.11 4.70
N ILE A 39 4.64 -4.80 4.50
CA ILE A 39 3.71 -3.84 5.09
C ILE A 39 3.06 -3.08 3.93
N PRO A 40 1.91 -3.53 3.44
CA PRO A 40 1.22 -2.89 2.32
C PRO A 40 0.71 -1.50 2.67
N LEU A 41 0.50 -0.66 1.65
CA LEU A 41 -0.07 0.67 1.77
C LEU A 41 -1.38 0.69 2.59
N LYS A 42 -2.26 -0.27 2.34
CA LYS A 42 -3.55 -0.39 3.05
C LYS A 42 -3.37 -0.67 4.54
N GLN A 43 -2.34 -1.44 4.93
CA GLN A 43 -2.04 -1.74 6.33
C GLN A 43 -1.58 -0.47 7.07
N VAL A 44 -0.73 0.35 6.46
CA VAL A 44 -0.34 1.65 7.02
C VAL A 44 -1.54 2.58 7.17
N TYR A 45 -2.43 2.64 6.17
CA TYR A 45 -3.67 3.43 6.24
C TYR A 45 -4.63 2.95 7.33
N ALA A 46 -4.73 1.63 7.54
CA ALA A 46 -5.62 1.03 8.53
C ALA A 46 -5.11 1.19 9.98
N PHE A 47 -3.85 1.57 10.16
CA PHE A 47 -3.28 1.76 11.50
C PHE A 47 -4.08 2.79 12.29
N GLU A 48 -4.35 2.49 13.57
CA GLU A 48 -5.04 3.39 14.50
C GLU A 48 -4.06 3.88 15.58
N PRO A 49 -3.73 5.18 15.55
CA PRO A 49 -2.79 5.77 16.52
C PRO A 49 -3.25 5.68 17.96
N VAL A 50 -4.57 5.78 18.20
CA VAL A 50 -5.16 5.72 19.53
C VAL A 50 -5.94 4.42 19.67
N PRO A 51 -5.32 3.33 20.16
CA PRO A 51 -5.96 2.02 20.24
C PRO A 51 -7.24 2.05 21.10
N ALA A 52 -8.28 1.34 20.67
CA ALA A 52 -9.55 1.25 21.41
C ALA A 52 -9.38 0.68 22.84
N ALA A 53 -8.33 -0.12 23.06
CA ALA A 53 -8.00 -0.68 24.39
C ALA A 53 -7.40 0.35 25.37
N LEU A 54 -7.06 1.56 24.91
CA LEU A 54 -6.54 2.62 25.78
C LEU A 54 -7.70 3.29 26.51
N ALA A 55 -7.55 3.48 27.83
CA ALA A 55 -8.52 4.19 28.65
C ALA A 55 -8.75 5.62 28.14
N ALA A 56 -10.00 6.10 28.18
CA ALA A 56 -10.37 7.37 27.57
C ALA A 56 -9.62 8.57 28.17
N ASP A 57 -9.37 8.55 29.47
CA ASP A 57 -8.60 9.56 30.22
C ASP A 57 -7.08 9.48 30.00
N LYS A 58 -6.61 8.50 29.22
CA LYS A 58 -5.18 8.30 28.87
C LYS A 58 -4.87 8.59 27.41
N ARG A 59 -5.87 8.92 26.61
CA ARG A 59 -5.70 9.17 25.18
C ARG A 59 -4.84 10.39 24.88
N GLU A 60 -4.85 11.39 25.76
CA GLU A 60 -4.02 12.60 25.67
C GLU A 60 -2.51 12.31 25.70
N HIS A 61 -2.11 11.16 26.27
CA HIS A 61 -0.71 10.72 26.27
C HIS A 61 -0.24 10.19 24.91
N ILE A 62 -1.10 9.98 23.94
CA ILE A 62 -0.70 9.63 22.57
C ILE A 62 -0.42 10.93 21.80
N LEU A 63 0.85 11.33 21.76
CA LEU A 63 1.28 12.58 21.12
C LEU A 63 1.28 12.50 19.58
N GLY A 64 1.30 11.28 19.03
CA GLY A 64 1.33 11.08 17.58
C GLY A 64 1.94 9.77 17.16
N VAL A 65 2.41 9.73 15.92
CA VAL A 65 2.95 8.52 15.27
C VAL A 65 4.30 8.80 14.62
N GLN A 66 5.12 7.75 14.52
CA GLN A 66 6.43 7.80 13.85
C GLN A 66 6.57 6.57 12.96
N ALA A 67 6.95 6.78 11.70
CA ALA A 67 7.45 5.70 10.84
C ALA A 67 8.97 5.57 11.00
N ASN A 68 9.46 4.34 10.97
CA ASN A 68 10.89 4.04 10.96
C ASN A 68 11.33 3.56 9.57
N VAL A 69 12.54 3.94 9.20
CA VAL A 69 13.19 3.52 7.95
C VAL A 69 14.62 3.11 8.29
N TRP A 70 14.85 1.80 8.39
CA TRP A 70 16.16 1.24 8.67
C TRP A 70 16.84 0.89 7.33
N THR A 71 18.07 1.33 7.16
CA THR A 71 18.70 1.37 5.83
C THR A 71 19.62 0.19 5.53
N GLU A 72 19.62 -0.86 6.33
CA GLU A 72 20.48 -2.05 6.14
C GLU A 72 20.35 -2.69 4.75
N HIS A 73 19.16 -2.59 4.16
CA HIS A 73 18.86 -3.13 2.82
C HIS A 73 18.73 -2.03 1.75
N MET A 74 19.07 -0.78 2.06
CA MET A 74 18.86 0.38 1.18
C MET A 74 20.17 1.12 0.91
N ARG A 75 20.78 0.85 -0.25
CA ARG A 75 22.10 1.41 -0.61
C ARG A 75 22.03 2.78 -1.28
N THR A 76 20.86 3.25 -1.69
CA THR A 76 20.67 4.52 -2.38
C THR A 76 19.49 5.29 -1.83
N PHE A 77 19.53 6.62 -1.94
CA PHE A 77 18.40 7.45 -1.52
C PHE A 77 17.12 7.16 -2.30
N ALA A 78 17.24 6.86 -3.61
CA ALA A 78 16.09 6.42 -4.42
C ALA A 78 15.43 5.15 -3.86
N ARG A 79 16.22 4.22 -3.27
CA ARG A 79 15.65 3.03 -2.61
C ARG A 79 14.93 3.39 -1.32
N VAL A 80 15.44 4.37 -0.56
CA VAL A 80 14.73 4.90 0.62
C VAL A 80 13.41 5.54 0.21
N GLN A 81 13.42 6.37 -0.83
CA GLN A 81 12.20 6.99 -1.36
C GLN A 81 11.18 5.95 -1.84
N HIS A 82 11.62 4.93 -2.57
CA HIS A 82 10.75 3.81 -2.96
C HIS A 82 10.12 3.15 -1.71
N ALA A 83 10.89 2.90 -0.67
CA ALA A 83 10.38 2.25 0.54
C ALA A 83 9.36 3.12 1.28
N VAL A 84 9.55 4.43 1.30
CA VAL A 84 8.71 5.39 2.04
C VAL A 84 7.44 5.74 1.26
N PHE A 85 7.57 6.08 -0.02
CA PHE A 85 6.44 6.55 -0.84
C PHE A 85 5.77 5.39 -1.60
N PRO A 86 4.43 5.35 -1.66
CA PRO A 86 3.48 6.34 -1.16
C PRO A 86 3.01 6.09 0.30
N ARG A 87 3.55 5.09 1.04
CA ARG A 87 3.08 4.72 2.39
C ARG A 87 3.07 5.90 3.38
N ILE A 88 4.00 6.82 3.26
CA ILE A 88 4.02 8.01 4.13
C ILE A 88 2.80 8.93 3.91
N ALA A 89 2.21 8.94 2.71
CA ALA A 89 0.97 9.68 2.48
C ALA A 89 -0.21 9.05 3.24
N ALA A 90 -0.26 7.72 3.30
CA ALA A 90 -1.25 7.00 4.11
C ALA A 90 -1.06 7.27 5.60
N LEU A 91 0.20 7.25 6.08
CA LEU A 91 0.50 7.58 7.47
C LEU A 91 0.13 9.02 7.81
N ALA A 92 0.40 9.98 6.92
CA ALA A 92 0.06 11.38 7.12
C ALA A 92 -1.46 11.56 7.27
N GLU A 93 -2.28 10.92 6.41
CA GLU A 93 -3.73 10.97 6.55
C GLU A 93 -4.20 10.31 7.85
N THR A 94 -3.64 9.15 8.20
CA THR A 94 -3.95 8.44 9.46
C THR A 94 -3.60 9.28 10.70
N ALA A 95 -2.49 10.02 10.66
CA ALA A 95 -2.03 10.84 11.79
C ALA A 95 -2.85 12.12 11.99
N TRP A 96 -3.42 12.68 10.90
CA TRP A 96 -4.11 13.97 10.91
C TRP A 96 -5.62 13.88 10.79
N SER A 97 -6.16 12.67 10.56
CA SER A 97 -7.61 12.46 10.44
C SER A 97 -8.12 11.61 11.60
N PRO A 98 -9.23 12.01 12.24
CA PRO A 98 -9.87 11.16 13.24
C PRO A 98 -10.40 9.88 12.57
N GLN A 99 -10.47 8.80 13.35
CA GLN A 99 -10.77 7.46 12.83
C GLN A 99 -12.09 7.40 12.04
N GLU A 100 -13.11 8.10 12.50
CA GLU A 100 -14.43 8.15 11.86
C GLU A 100 -14.45 8.91 10.52
N LYS A 101 -13.35 9.62 10.19
CA LYS A 101 -13.16 10.33 8.91
C LYS A 101 -12.30 9.56 7.92
N LYS A 102 -11.72 8.42 8.35
CA LYS A 102 -10.88 7.61 7.46
C LYS A 102 -11.74 6.95 6.40
N ASP A 103 -11.36 7.16 5.15
CA ASP A 103 -12.04 6.64 3.97
C ASP A 103 -10.99 6.12 2.97
N TRP A 104 -10.79 4.81 2.94
CA TRP A 104 -9.82 4.17 2.07
C TRP A 104 -10.12 4.40 0.59
N ASP A 105 -11.36 4.28 0.18
CA ASP A 105 -11.74 4.47 -1.23
C ASP A 105 -11.55 5.94 -1.66
N GLY A 106 -11.93 6.87 -0.80
CA GLY A 106 -11.64 8.29 -1.00
C GLY A 106 -10.14 8.60 -1.01
N PHE A 107 -9.33 7.94 -0.17
CA PHE A 107 -7.87 8.04 -0.23
C PHE A 107 -7.33 7.57 -1.58
N LEU A 108 -7.79 6.42 -2.10
CA LEU A 108 -7.39 5.90 -3.40
C LEU A 108 -7.76 6.85 -4.56
N VAL A 109 -8.88 7.56 -4.48
CA VAL A 109 -9.28 8.57 -5.47
C VAL A 109 -8.32 9.77 -5.46
N ARG A 110 -7.82 10.19 -4.31
CA ARG A 110 -6.89 11.31 -4.15
C ARG A 110 -5.43 10.95 -4.43
N LEU A 111 -5.06 9.69 -4.22
CA LEU A 111 -3.67 9.22 -4.33
C LEU A 111 -3.01 9.51 -5.69
N PRO A 112 -3.67 9.37 -6.85
CA PRO A 112 -3.08 9.71 -8.15
C PRO A 112 -2.56 11.15 -8.24
N VAL A 113 -3.27 12.11 -7.65
CA VAL A 113 -2.82 13.52 -7.60
C VAL A 113 -1.54 13.64 -6.76
N GLN A 114 -1.44 12.90 -5.65
CA GLN A 114 -0.23 12.89 -4.84
C GLN A 114 0.94 12.23 -5.56
N LEU A 115 0.70 11.15 -6.31
CA LEU A 115 1.74 10.51 -7.15
C LEU A 115 2.23 11.45 -8.25
N GLN A 116 1.34 12.26 -8.84
CA GLN A 116 1.72 13.30 -9.81
C GLN A 116 2.63 14.35 -9.15
N ARG A 117 2.33 14.78 -7.92
CA ARG A 117 3.21 15.71 -7.18
C ARG A 117 4.59 15.11 -6.96
N TYR A 118 4.68 13.82 -6.59
CA TYR A 118 5.98 13.15 -6.46
C TYR A 118 6.76 13.16 -7.77
N ARG A 119 6.11 12.88 -8.91
CA ARG A 119 6.75 12.96 -10.24
C ARG A 119 7.28 14.37 -10.56
N LEU A 120 6.48 15.40 -10.31
CA LEU A 120 6.88 16.79 -10.54
C LEU A 120 8.07 17.22 -9.67
N LEU A 121 8.19 16.65 -8.47
CA LEU A 121 9.30 16.87 -7.56
C LEU A 121 10.51 15.96 -7.83
N GLY A 122 10.45 15.09 -8.82
CA GLY A 122 11.50 14.12 -9.12
C GLY A 122 11.70 13.08 -8.00
N MET A 123 10.66 12.81 -7.22
CA MET A 123 10.69 11.87 -6.10
C MET A 123 10.24 10.46 -6.56
N PRO A 124 11.12 9.46 -6.58
CA PRO A 124 10.74 8.09 -6.81
C PRO A 124 9.75 7.59 -5.76
N TYR A 125 8.84 6.73 -6.18
CA TYR A 125 7.91 6.03 -5.30
C TYR A 125 7.70 4.60 -5.79
N ALA A 126 7.22 3.70 -4.93
CA ALA A 126 6.92 2.33 -5.31
C ALA A 126 5.76 2.28 -6.32
N THR A 127 5.97 1.56 -7.41
CA THR A 127 4.95 1.28 -8.41
C THR A 127 4.31 -0.10 -8.22
N THR A 128 5.00 -1.01 -7.52
CA THR A 128 4.55 -2.38 -7.28
C THR A 128 3.19 -2.50 -6.60
N PRO A 129 2.74 -1.60 -5.70
CA PRO A 129 1.38 -1.63 -5.17
C PRO A 129 0.28 -1.42 -6.22
N PHE A 130 0.62 -0.81 -7.37
CA PHE A 130 -0.32 -0.49 -8.44
C PHE A 130 -0.34 -1.53 -9.56
N GLU A 131 0.50 -2.56 -9.48
CA GLU A 131 0.56 -3.62 -10.48
C GLU A 131 -0.74 -4.41 -10.54
N VAL A 132 -1.09 -4.83 -11.75
CA VAL A 132 -2.16 -5.80 -11.98
C VAL A 132 -1.57 -7.19 -11.92
N THR A 133 -2.15 -8.05 -11.10
CA THR A 133 -1.80 -9.47 -11.03
C THR A 133 -2.79 -10.29 -11.83
N ALA A 134 -2.29 -11.27 -12.60
CA ALA A 134 -3.08 -12.21 -13.34
C ALA A 134 -2.96 -13.61 -12.72
N ALA A 135 -4.06 -14.14 -12.21
CA ALA A 135 -4.16 -15.53 -11.78
C ALA A 135 -4.74 -16.34 -12.92
N THR A 136 -4.00 -17.33 -13.39
CA THR A 136 -4.42 -18.17 -14.54
C THR A 136 -4.70 -19.58 -14.07
N THR A 137 -5.85 -20.11 -14.47
CA THR A 137 -6.22 -21.51 -14.31
C THR A 137 -6.48 -22.09 -15.70
N GLY A 138 -5.68 -23.09 -16.10
CA GLY A 138 -5.79 -23.69 -17.43
C GLY A 138 -6.28 -25.13 -17.39
N ASP A 139 -7.06 -25.51 -18.39
CA ASP A 139 -7.35 -26.89 -18.74
C ASP A 139 -6.63 -27.21 -20.06
N ARG A 140 -5.56 -28.00 -19.95
CA ARG A 140 -4.79 -28.43 -21.12
C ARG A 140 -5.61 -29.30 -22.06
N THR A 141 -6.63 -30.02 -21.56
CA THR A 141 -7.47 -30.90 -22.34
C THR A 141 -8.50 -30.10 -23.16
N ALA A 142 -9.01 -29.03 -22.58
CA ALA A 142 -9.97 -28.14 -23.24
C ALA A 142 -9.29 -27.06 -24.11
N ALA A 143 -7.94 -26.96 -24.09
CA ALA A 143 -7.18 -25.90 -24.75
C ALA A 143 -7.71 -24.49 -24.41
N THR A 144 -8.14 -24.29 -23.15
CA THR A 144 -8.65 -23.02 -22.63
C THR A 144 -7.96 -22.64 -21.32
N ALA A 145 -7.86 -21.35 -21.08
CA ALA A 145 -7.42 -20.81 -19.78
C ALA A 145 -8.40 -19.75 -19.31
N THR A 146 -8.62 -19.72 -18.01
CA THR A 146 -9.36 -18.64 -17.34
C THR A 146 -8.38 -17.73 -16.64
N VAL A 147 -8.49 -16.42 -16.86
CA VAL A 147 -7.62 -15.41 -16.28
C VAL A 147 -8.43 -14.47 -15.39
N ALA A 148 -8.04 -14.38 -14.13
CA ALA A 148 -8.55 -13.40 -13.17
C ALA A 148 -7.53 -12.26 -13.00
N LEU A 149 -7.94 -11.02 -13.26
CA LEU A 149 -7.11 -9.83 -13.02
C LEU A 149 -7.50 -9.18 -11.70
N SER A 150 -6.51 -8.74 -10.95
CA SER A 150 -6.71 -8.04 -9.70
C SER A 150 -5.62 -7.00 -9.45
N ASN A 151 -5.88 -6.08 -8.52
CA ASN A 151 -4.90 -5.12 -8.04
C ASN A 151 -4.87 -5.12 -6.51
N HIS A 152 -3.69 -5.07 -5.91
CA HIS A 152 -3.51 -5.13 -4.46
C HIS A 152 -4.22 -4.01 -3.68
N LEU A 153 -4.40 -2.84 -4.30
CA LEU A 153 -5.07 -1.71 -3.67
C LEU A 153 -6.59 -1.72 -3.82
N GLY A 154 -7.11 -2.56 -4.73
CA GLY A 154 -8.55 -2.65 -5.02
C GLY A 154 -9.03 -1.70 -6.10
N TYR A 155 -8.13 -1.11 -6.92
CA TYR A 155 -8.55 -0.37 -8.11
C TYR A 155 -9.32 -1.28 -9.05
N ARG A 156 -10.47 -0.81 -9.53
CA ARG A 156 -11.39 -1.58 -10.38
C ARG A 156 -11.28 -1.23 -11.87
N ASP A 157 -10.70 -0.09 -12.22
CA ASP A 157 -10.48 0.29 -13.61
C ASP A 157 -9.22 -0.40 -14.16
N ILE A 158 -9.33 -1.72 -14.33
CA ILE A 158 -8.29 -2.54 -14.95
C ILE A 158 -8.57 -2.63 -16.44
N ARG A 159 -7.56 -2.39 -17.27
CA ARG A 159 -7.63 -2.51 -18.72
C ARG A 159 -6.76 -3.65 -19.20
N TYR A 160 -7.14 -4.29 -20.29
CA TYR A 160 -6.38 -5.40 -20.88
C TYR A 160 -6.46 -5.40 -22.41
N THR A 161 -5.49 -6.08 -23.02
CA THR A 161 -5.46 -6.45 -24.45
C THR A 161 -5.21 -7.94 -24.57
N LEU A 162 -5.51 -8.52 -25.75
CA LEU A 162 -5.26 -9.92 -26.05
C LEU A 162 -4.27 -10.12 -27.23
N ASP A 163 -3.78 -9.02 -27.77
CA ASP A 163 -2.88 -8.98 -28.92
C ASP A 163 -1.41 -8.68 -28.55
N GLY A 164 -1.11 -8.62 -27.25
CA GLY A 164 0.24 -8.33 -26.75
C GLY A 164 0.59 -6.84 -26.74
N THR A 165 -0.33 -5.95 -27.12
CA THR A 165 -0.10 -4.51 -27.01
C THR A 165 -0.32 -4.04 -25.56
N GLU A 166 0.33 -2.92 -25.20
CA GLU A 166 0.13 -2.31 -23.89
C GLU A 166 -1.31 -1.76 -23.77
N PRO A 167 -2.08 -2.17 -22.73
CA PRO A 167 -3.42 -1.64 -22.52
C PRO A 167 -3.36 -0.16 -22.13
N ARG A 168 -3.95 0.69 -22.98
CA ARG A 168 -4.10 2.12 -22.75
C ARG A 168 -5.52 2.45 -22.32
N ALA A 169 -5.88 3.73 -22.29
CA ALA A 169 -7.22 4.18 -21.93
C ALA A 169 -8.33 3.62 -22.84
N ASP A 170 -8.01 3.21 -24.06
CA ASP A 170 -8.86 2.56 -25.06
C ASP A 170 -8.84 1.03 -24.97
N GLY A 171 -8.00 0.44 -24.11
CA GLY A 171 -8.01 -0.99 -23.82
C GLY A 171 -9.35 -1.45 -23.27
N ARG A 172 -9.67 -2.73 -23.43
CA ARG A 172 -10.91 -3.33 -22.92
C ARG A 172 -10.96 -3.25 -21.40
N ALA A 173 -12.10 -2.81 -20.87
CA ALA A 173 -12.32 -2.80 -19.43
C ALA A 173 -12.48 -4.24 -18.91
N TYR A 174 -11.78 -4.58 -17.84
CA TYR A 174 -11.95 -5.86 -17.16
C TYR A 174 -13.13 -5.79 -16.21
N SER A 175 -14.11 -6.68 -16.40
CA SER A 175 -15.32 -6.76 -15.56
C SER A 175 -15.60 -8.15 -15.00
N SER A 176 -15.02 -9.19 -15.60
CA SER A 176 -15.23 -10.59 -15.22
C SER A 176 -14.05 -11.45 -15.67
N LEU A 177 -14.03 -12.72 -15.24
CA LEU A 177 -13.05 -13.70 -15.68
C LEU A 177 -12.94 -13.74 -17.21
N LEU A 178 -11.71 -13.76 -17.70
CA LEU A 178 -11.43 -13.87 -19.12
C LEU A 178 -11.23 -15.34 -19.49
N GLU A 179 -11.96 -15.82 -20.51
CA GLU A 179 -11.66 -17.11 -21.14
C GLU A 179 -10.77 -16.86 -22.35
N VAL A 180 -9.62 -17.52 -22.35
CA VAL A 180 -8.62 -17.43 -23.43
C VAL A 180 -8.43 -18.82 -24.03
N LYS A 181 -8.48 -18.92 -25.35
CA LYS A 181 -8.09 -20.14 -26.07
C LYS A 181 -6.55 -20.23 -26.08
N LEU A 182 -6.03 -21.42 -25.78
CA LEU A 182 -4.60 -21.74 -25.79
C LEU A 182 -4.15 -22.19 -27.18
#